data_fbb59cd3e46f849161c70e347542615e
#
_entry.id   fbb59cd3e46f849161c70e347542615e
#
_cell.length_a   1.000
_cell.length_b   1.000
_cell.length_c   1.000
_cell.angle_alpha   90.00
_cell.angle_beta   90.00
_cell.angle_gamma   90.00
#
_symmetry.space_group_name_H-M   'P 1'
#
loop_
_entity.id
_entity.type
_entity.pdbx_description
1 polymer ?
#
loop_
_entity_poly.entity_id
_entity_poly.type
_entity_poly.pdbx_seq_one_letter_code
_entity_poly.pdbx_strand_id
1 'polypeptide(L)'
;MAARKQQTRRADAGKTSSGANETLVRAILAKADQPLSAYDIIPAMAKKLGKSVAPPTVYRALHHLEQAGVVSRIESKNAYVLCRHPHEHHDCLFFICRKCGKATEAPDEKVSKLLREEARGLGFAASKQILEILGVCESCSQTVFKTSAPR
;
A
#
# COMPACT_ATOMS: atom_id res chain seq x y z
N MET A 1 36.47 -33.37 12.31
CA MET A 1 36.22 -31.92 12.45
C MET A 1 35.78 -31.32 11.10
N ALA A 2 34.54 -31.57 10.64
CA ALA A 2 34.05 -31.00 9.38
C ALA A 2 32.50 -30.96 9.35
N ALA A 3 31.88 -30.19 10.26
CA ALA A 3 30.41 -30.06 10.25
C ALA A 3 29.89 -28.66 10.61
N ARG A 4 30.70 -27.59 10.55
CA ARG A 4 30.28 -26.25 11.01
C ARG A 4 30.24 -25.14 9.94
N LYS A 5 30.45 -25.46 8.66
CA LYS A 5 30.54 -24.46 7.58
C LYS A 5 29.31 -24.33 6.66
N GLN A 6 28.27 -25.17 6.84
CA GLN A 6 27.12 -25.14 5.93
C GLN A 6 25.89 -24.35 6.44
N GLN A 7 25.87 -23.94 7.69
CA GLN A 7 24.70 -23.28 8.29
C GLN A 7 24.65 -21.77 8.09
N THR A 8 25.77 -21.13 7.85
CA THR A 8 25.86 -19.64 7.67
C THR A 8 25.43 -19.18 6.27
N ARG A 9 25.56 -20.04 5.24
CA ARG A 9 25.22 -19.64 3.86
C ARG A 9 23.70 -19.63 3.58
N ARG A 10 22.87 -20.31 4.36
CA ARG A 10 21.40 -20.32 4.16
C ARG A 10 20.70 -19.09 4.77
N ALA A 11 21.26 -18.49 5.79
CA ALA A 11 20.71 -17.30 6.42
C ALA A 11 20.90 -16.03 5.58
N ASP A 12 22.05 -15.90 4.91
CA ASP A 12 22.35 -14.74 4.06
C ASP A 12 21.57 -14.76 2.72
N ALA A 13 21.37 -15.94 2.14
CA ALA A 13 20.59 -16.06 0.90
C ALA A 13 19.11 -15.68 1.09
N GLY A 14 18.56 -15.89 2.28
CA GLY A 14 17.17 -15.49 2.63
C GLY A 14 17.02 -13.97 2.76
N LYS A 15 18.02 -13.30 3.30
CA LYS A 15 17.97 -11.86 3.57
C LYS A 15 18.15 -11.03 2.27
N THR A 16 19.04 -11.46 1.37
CA THR A 16 19.25 -10.84 0.06
C THR A 16 18.06 -11.04 -0.88
N SER A 17 17.39 -12.19 -0.83
CA SER A 17 16.20 -12.44 -1.65
C SER A 17 14.98 -11.66 -1.17
N SER A 18 14.84 -11.38 0.13
CA SER A 18 13.75 -10.55 0.69
C SER A 18 13.85 -9.13 0.15
N GLY A 19 15.00 -8.47 0.28
CA GLY A 19 15.20 -7.10 -0.20
C GLY A 19 15.01 -6.96 -1.72
N ALA A 20 15.39 -7.97 -2.51
CA ALA A 20 15.15 -7.98 -3.94
C ALA A 20 13.66 -8.08 -4.29
N ASN A 21 12.89 -8.88 -3.53
CA ASN A 21 11.44 -8.99 -3.70
C ASN A 21 10.72 -7.69 -3.31
N GLU A 22 11.13 -7.05 -2.22
CA GLU A 22 10.61 -5.74 -1.78
C GLU A 22 10.85 -4.67 -2.83
N THR A 23 12.07 -4.59 -3.37
CA THR A 23 12.43 -3.67 -4.45
C THR A 23 11.56 -3.90 -5.69
N LEU A 24 11.31 -5.16 -6.03
CA LEU A 24 10.50 -5.52 -7.18
C LEU A 24 9.02 -5.16 -6.98
N VAL A 25 8.45 -5.46 -5.81
CA VAL A 25 7.08 -5.08 -5.45
C VAL A 25 6.92 -3.56 -5.51
N ARG A 26 7.86 -2.81 -4.91
CA ARG A 26 7.88 -1.35 -4.97
C ARG A 26 7.89 -0.84 -6.41
N ALA A 27 8.72 -1.41 -7.28
CA ALA A 27 8.80 -1.02 -8.69
C ALA A 27 7.54 -1.36 -9.50
N ILE A 28 6.79 -2.40 -9.10
CA ILE A 28 5.50 -2.75 -9.70
C ILE A 28 4.44 -1.73 -9.27
N LEU A 29 4.35 -1.45 -7.96
CA LEU A 29 3.39 -0.46 -7.41
C LEU A 29 3.66 0.95 -7.93
N ALA A 30 4.94 1.32 -8.16
CA ALA A 30 5.31 2.63 -8.70
C ALA A 30 4.78 2.90 -10.11
N LYS A 31 4.49 1.85 -10.87
CA LYS A 31 3.98 1.94 -12.25
C LYS A 31 2.47 1.78 -12.35
N ALA A 32 1.83 1.51 -11.23
CA ALA A 32 0.39 1.28 -11.20
C ALA A 32 -0.36 2.60 -11.01
N ASP A 33 -1.35 2.84 -11.85
CA ASP A 33 -2.27 3.98 -11.72
C ASP A 33 -3.37 3.76 -10.67
N GLN A 34 -3.52 2.52 -10.23
CA GLN A 34 -4.52 2.07 -9.26
C GLN A 34 -3.88 1.19 -8.18
N PRO A 35 -4.51 1.08 -7.01
CA PRO A 35 -4.10 0.10 -6.01
C PRO A 35 -4.07 -1.31 -6.60
N LEU A 36 -3.03 -2.08 -6.28
CA LEU A 36 -2.89 -3.47 -6.72
C LEU A 36 -3.10 -4.43 -5.55
N SER A 37 -3.88 -5.47 -5.77
CA SER A 37 -3.97 -6.59 -4.83
C SER A 37 -2.70 -7.46 -4.89
N ALA A 38 -2.49 -8.30 -3.88
CA ALA A 38 -1.40 -9.28 -3.92
C ALA A 38 -1.52 -10.21 -5.15
N TYR A 39 -2.75 -10.52 -5.56
CA TYR A 39 -3.03 -11.36 -6.74
C TYR A 39 -2.63 -10.67 -8.06
N ASP A 40 -2.67 -9.35 -8.14
CA ASP A 40 -2.20 -8.58 -9.30
C ASP A 40 -0.67 -8.50 -9.32
N ILE A 41 -0.04 -8.44 -8.15
CA ILE A 41 1.41 -8.35 -7.99
C ILE A 41 2.10 -9.67 -8.31
N ILE A 42 1.52 -10.82 -7.95
CA ILE A 42 2.09 -12.16 -8.19
C ILE A 42 2.46 -12.36 -9.67
N PRO A 43 1.52 -12.24 -10.64
CA PRO A 43 1.85 -12.44 -12.05
C PRO A 43 2.82 -11.37 -12.58
N ALA A 44 2.74 -10.13 -12.09
CA ALA A 44 3.66 -9.07 -12.47
C ALA A 44 5.10 -9.37 -12.02
N MET A 45 5.27 -9.91 -10.81
CA MET A 45 6.58 -10.38 -10.33
C MET A 45 7.07 -11.59 -11.12
N ALA A 46 6.21 -12.57 -11.37
CA ALA A 46 6.56 -13.78 -12.12
C ALA A 46 7.07 -13.44 -13.53
N LYS A 47 6.39 -12.50 -14.23
CA LYS A 47 6.80 -11.99 -15.53
C LYS A 47 8.20 -11.36 -15.50
N LYS A 48 8.50 -10.58 -14.45
CA LYS A 48 9.82 -9.91 -14.33
C LYS A 48 10.95 -10.86 -13.95
N LEU A 49 10.65 -11.89 -13.17
CA LEU A 49 11.62 -12.87 -12.70
C LEU A 49 11.82 -14.06 -13.66
N GLY A 50 10.95 -14.21 -14.66
CA GLY A 50 10.97 -15.35 -15.58
C GLY A 50 10.65 -16.70 -14.91
N LYS A 51 10.03 -16.67 -13.72
CA LYS A 51 9.68 -17.88 -12.94
C LYS A 51 8.45 -17.63 -12.09
N SER A 52 7.78 -18.72 -11.69
CA SER A 52 6.64 -18.64 -10.78
C SER A 52 7.03 -18.04 -9.42
N VAL A 53 6.13 -17.29 -8.83
CA VAL A 53 6.30 -16.67 -7.50
C VAL A 53 5.23 -17.20 -6.58
N ALA A 54 5.65 -17.77 -5.46
CA ALA A 54 4.72 -18.27 -4.45
C ALA A 54 4.03 -17.12 -3.72
N PRO A 55 2.70 -17.18 -3.49
CA PRO A 55 1.95 -16.13 -2.80
C PRO A 55 2.57 -15.66 -1.48
N PRO A 56 3.07 -16.55 -0.59
CA PRO A 56 3.72 -16.11 0.65
C PRO A 56 4.93 -15.19 0.45
N THR A 57 5.60 -15.28 -0.69
CA THR A 57 6.74 -14.40 -1.01
C THR A 57 6.27 -12.95 -1.21
N VAL A 58 5.15 -12.76 -1.92
CA VAL A 58 4.57 -11.44 -2.15
C VAL A 58 4.01 -10.85 -0.86
N TYR A 59 3.27 -11.65 -0.09
CA TYR A 59 2.71 -11.20 1.19
C TYR A 59 3.78 -10.79 2.19
N ARG A 60 4.90 -11.52 2.28
CA ARG A 60 6.03 -11.13 3.12
C ARG A 60 6.68 -9.82 2.68
N ALA A 61 6.89 -9.65 1.38
CA ALA A 61 7.44 -8.41 0.85
C ALA A 61 6.52 -7.21 1.11
N LEU A 62 5.21 -7.37 0.89
CA LEU A 62 4.20 -6.35 1.19
C LEU A 62 4.17 -6.00 2.67
N HIS A 63 4.19 -7.00 3.55
CA HIS A 63 4.20 -6.80 5.00
C HIS A 63 5.44 -6.01 5.46
N HIS A 64 6.64 -6.36 4.97
CA HIS A 64 7.85 -5.60 5.29
C HIS A 64 7.80 -4.17 4.78
N LEU A 65 7.30 -3.94 3.56
CA LEU A 65 7.15 -2.60 2.99
C LEU A 65 6.10 -1.77 3.74
N GLU A 66 5.04 -2.40 4.22
CA GLU A 66 4.02 -1.75 5.04
C GLU A 66 4.58 -1.37 6.43
N GLN A 67 5.31 -2.27 7.07
CA GLN A 67 6.01 -1.99 8.34
C GLN A 67 7.04 -0.87 8.21
N ALA A 68 7.70 -0.78 7.06
CA ALA A 68 8.64 0.29 6.75
C ALA A 68 7.96 1.60 6.31
N GLY A 69 6.63 1.68 6.26
CA GLY A 69 5.89 2.86 5.82
C GLY A 69 6.07 3.21 4.34
N VAL A 70 6.57 2.27 3.52
CA VAL A 70 6.80 2.48 2.08
C VAL A 70 5.53 2.19 1.27
N VAL A 71 4.67 1.33 1.79
CA VAL A 71 3.43 0.88 1.17
C VAL A 71 2.30 1.05 2.18
N SER A 72 1.15 1.50 1.71
CA SER A 72 -0.09 1.54 2.48
C SER A 72 -1.10 0.57 1.91
N ARG A 73 -1.83 -0.11 2.79
CA ARG A 73 -2.93 -0.98 2.41
C ARG A 73 -4.23 -0.18 2.37
N ILE A 74 -4.99 -0.35 1.31
CA ILE A 74 -6.36 0.11 1.16
C ILE A 74 -7.28 -1.04 1.60
N GLU A 75 -7.84 -0.93 2.80
CA GLU A 75 -8.63 -2.01 3.42
C GLU A 75 -9.90 -2.31 2.63
N SER A 76 -10.64 -1.28 2.20
CA SER A 76 -11.88 -1.42 1.43
C SER A 76 -11.71 -2.14 0.09
N LYS A 77 -10.46 -2.22 -0.42
CA LYS A 77 -10.13 -2.88 -1.69
C LYS A 77 -9.23 -4.09 -1.53
N ASN A 78 -8.72 -4.36 -0.31
CA ASN A 78 -7.67 -5.35 -0.07
C ASN A 78 -6.51 -5.22 -1.08
N ALA A 79 -6.06 -3.98 -1.29
CA ALA A 79 -5.06 -3.62 -2.28
C ALA A 79 -4.01 -2.69 -1.67
N TYR A 80 -2.91 -2.50 -2.37
CA TYR A 80 -1.74 -1.77 -1.88
C TYR A 80 -1.38 -0.63 -2.81
N VAL A 81 -0.88 0.46 -2.24
CA VAL A 81 -0.36 1.64 -2.94
C VAL A 81 1.00 2.02 -2.36
N LEU A 82 1.84 2.69 -3.16
CA LEU A 82 3.02 3.34 -2.60
C LEU A 82 2.62 4.54 -1.76
N CYS A 83 3.21 4.67 -0.59
CA CYS A 83 3.13 5.86 0.23
C CYS A 83 3.94 6.99 -0.44
N ARG A 84 3.38 8.18 -0.54
CA ARG A 84 4.06 9.35 -1.13
C ARG A 84 5.13 9.94 -0.20
N HIS A 85 4.97 9.73 1.11
CA HIS A 85 5.87 10.23 2.15
C HIS A 85 6.40 9.05 2.98
N PRO A 86 7.24 8.17 2.37
CA PRO A 86 7.79 7.03 3.07
C PRO A 86 8.66 7.50 4.26
N HIS A 87 8.66 6.72 5.33
CA HIS A 87 9.43 6.96 6.55
C HIS A 87 8.93 8.08 7.48
N GLU A 88 7.90 8.81 7.11
CA GLU A 88 7.20 9.68 8.04
C GLU A 88 6.09 8.86 8.73
N HIS A 89 6.01 8.93 10.04
CA HIS A 89 4.87 8.41 10.79
C HIS A 89 3.68 9.34 10.57
N HIS A 90 3.02 9.18 9.43
CA HIS A 90 1.85 9.95 9.09
C HIS A 90 0.61 9.07 9.07
N ASP A 91 -0.49 9.69 9.38
CA ASP A 91 -1.79 9.09 9.21
C ASP A 91 -2.15 9.11 7.72
N CYS A 92 -2.77 8.06 7.24
CA CYS A 92 -3.10 7.92 5.82
C CYS A 92 -4.55 8.30 5.59
N LEU A 93 -4.77 9.32 4.77
CA LEU A 93 -6.08 9.71 4.25
C LEU A 93 -6.14 9.40 2.75
N PHE A 94 -7.06 8.52 2.35
CA PHE A 94 -7.23 8.13 0.96
C PHE A 94 -8.59 8.55 0.43
N PHE A 95 -8.60 9.20 -0.73
CA PHE A 95 -9.80 9.41 -1.54
C PHE A 95 -9.84 8.36 -2.64
N ILE A 96 -10.88 7.52 -2.63
CA ILE A 96 -10.97 6.35 -3.51
C ILE A 96 -12.15 6.51 -4.46
N CYS A 97 -11.87 6.51 -5.76
CA CYS A 97 -12.90 6.58 -6.78
C CYS A 97 -13.58 5.22 -6.96
N ARG A 98 -14.91 5.20 -6.78
CA ARG A 98 -15.73 4.00 -6.99
C ARG A 98 -15.84 3.59 -8.47
N LYS A 99 -15.66 4.56 -9.40
CA LYS A 99 -15.78 4.29 -10.83
C LYS A 99 -14.49 3.73 -11.44
N CYS A 100 -13.37 4.44 -11.28
CA CYS A 100 -12.10 4.03 -11.90
C CYS A 100 -11.15 3.32 -10.95
N GLY A 101 -11.45 3.21 -9.67
CA GLY A 101 -10.61 2.52 -8.70
C GLY A 101 -9.39 3.30 -8.20
N LYS A 102 -9.08 4.46 -8.80
CA LYS A 102 -7.95 5.29 -8.40
C LYS A 102 -8.04 5.67 -6.92
N ALA A 103 -6.96 5.49 -6.19
CA ALA A 103 -6.78 5.99 -4.84
C ALA A 103 -5.78 7.15 -4.85
N THR A 104 -6.13 8.23 -4.18
CA THR A 104 -5.27 9.41 -4.03
C THR A 104 -5.01 9.61 -2.56
N GLU A 105 -3.75 9.57 -2.15
CA GLU A 105 -3.33 9.92 -0.80
C GLU A 105 -3.32 11.43 -0.63
N ALA A 106 -3.92 11.91 0.44
CA ALA A 106 -3.92 13.31 0.84
C ALA A 106 -3.43 13.39 2.30
N PRO A 107 -2.18 13.76 2.53
CA PRO A 107 -1.72 14.03 3.88
C PRO A 107 -2.40 15.31 4.39
N ASP A 108 -3.17 15.20 5.46
CA ASP A 108 -3.83 16.34 6.10
C ASP A 108 -3.65 16.27 7.60
N GLU A 109 -2.68 17.05 8.10
CA GLU A 109 -2.39 17.13 9.54
C GLU A 109 -3.57 17.63 10.35
N LYS A 110 -4.45 18.48 9.78
CA LYS A 110 -5.61 19.03 10.50
C LYS A 110 -6.63 17.93 10.79
N VAL A 111 -6.93 17.09 9.77
CA VAL A 111 -7.84 15.95 9.94
C VAL A 111 -7.26 14.96 10.92
N SER A 112 -5.98 14.60 10.78
CA SER A 112 -5.30 13.69 11.69
C SER A 112 -5.30 14.17 13.13
N LYS A 113 -5.05 15.48 13.33
CA LYS A 113 -5.07 16.10 14.66
C LYS A 113 -6.46 16.05 15.27
N LEU A 114 -7.48 16.44 14.51
CA LEU A 114 -8.88 16.40 14.97
C LEU A 114 -9.30 14.99 15.41
N LEU A 115 -9.01 13.98 14.60
CA LEU A 115 -9.34 12.59 14.94
C LEU A 115 -8.60 12.09 16.19
N ARG A 116 -7.36 12.51 16.42
CA ARG A 116 -6.64 12.19 17.65
C ARG A 116 -7.22 12.90 18.88
N GLU A 117 -7.70 14.13 18.72
CA GLU A 117 -8.36 14.87 19.80
C GLU A 117 -9.68 14.19 20.18
N GLU A 118 -10.50 13.82 19.21
CA GLU A 118 -11.73 13.05 19.44
C GLU A 118 -11.46 11.70 20.11
N ALA A 119 -10.45 10.96 19.62
CA ALA A 119 -10.06 9.68 20.22
C ALA A 119 -9.68 9.85 21.70
N ARG A 120 -8.91 10.91 22.06
CA ARG A 120 -8.56 11.20 23.45
C ARG A 120 -9.79 11.52 24.28
N GLY A 121 -10.75 12.27 23.74
CA GLY A 121 -12.03 12.56 24.42
C GLY A 121 -12.82 11.30 24.76
N LEU A 122 -12.65 10.24 23.97
CA LEU A 122 -13.23 8.90 24.20
C LEU A 122 -12.36 8.00 25.09
N GLY A 123 -11.21 8.49 25.59
CA GLY A 123 -10.27 7.67 26.34
C GLY A 123 -9.46 6.68 25.47
N PHE A 124 -9.39 6.91 24.17
CA PHE A 124 -8.73 6.01 23.21
C PHE A 124 -7.36 6.52 22.80
N ALA A 125 -6.34 5.68 22.92
CA ALA A 125 -4.98 5.97 22.46
C ALA A 125 -4.79 5.48 21.02
N ALA A 126 -4.97 6.38 20.04
CA ALA A 126 -4.76 6.06 18.65
C ALA A 126 -3.26 5.93 18.32
N SER A 127 -2.84 4.77 17.83
CA SER A 127 -1.45 4.49 17.43
C SER A 127 -1.21 4.71 15.92
N LYS A 128 -2.23 4.47 15.10
CA LYS A 128 -2.21 4.66 13.64
C LYS A 128 -3.63 5.03 13.19
N GLN A 129 -3.72 5.94 12.22
CA GLN A 129 -4.98 6.31 11.61
C GLN A 129 -4.93 5.98 10.11
N ILE A 130 -5.98 5.31 9.62
CA ILE A 130 -6.21 5.10 8.21
C ILE A 130 -7.64 5.52 7.94
N LEU A 131 -7.83 6.50 7.07
CA LEU A 131 -9.13 7.02 6.70
C LEU A 131 -9.34 6.84 5.20
N GLU A 132 -10.42 6.17 4.83
CA GLU A 132 -10.79 5.93 3.44
C GLU A 132 -12.10 6.64 3.12
N ILE A 133 -12.06 7.54 2.15
CA ILE A 133 -13.20 8.28 1.66
C ILE A 133 -13.56 7.79 0.27
N LEU A 134 -14.73 7.19 0.15
CA LEU A 134 -15.23 6.66 -1.10
C LEU A 134 -16.07 7.71 -1.84
N GLY A 135 -15.69 8.01 -3.08
CA GLY A 135 -16.36 9.03 -3.89
C GLY A 135 -16.24 8.77 -5.39
N VAL A 136 -16.30 9.83 -6.17
CA VAL A 136 -16.05 9.81 -7.62
C VAL A 136 -15.05 10.92 -7.93
N CYS A 137 -13.93 10.57 -8.58
CA CYS A 137 -12.90 11.55 -8.94
C CYS A 137 -13.39 12.50 -10.03
N GLU A 138 -12.72 13.64 -10.18
CA GLU A 138 -13.08 14.68 -11.14
C GLU A 138 -13.22 14.11 -12.55
N SER A 139 -12.26 13.33 -13.04
CA SER A 139 -12.30 12.73 -14.39
C SER A 139 -13.52 11.84 -14.61
N CYS A 140 -14.01 11.17 -13.55
CA CYS A 140 -15.19 10.32 -13.60
C CYS A 140 -16.49 11.08 -13.30
N SER A 141 -16.42 12.23 -12.64
CA SER A 141 -17.58 13.06 -12.28
C SER A 141 -18.05 13.94 -13.43
N GLN A 142 -17.17 14.34 -14.34
CA GLN A 142 -17.53 15.13 -15.52
C GLN A 142 -18.60 14.45 -16.38
N THR A 143 -18.76 13.15 -16.26
CA THR A 143 -19.87 12.39 -16.86
C THR A 143 -21.17 12.53 -16.06
N VAL A 144 -21.12 12.91 -14.79
CA VAL A 144 -22.28 12.96 -13.88
C VAL A 144 -22.82 14.40 -13.75
N PHE A 145 -21.93 15.40 -13.72
CA PHE A 145 -22.32 16.80 -13.53
C PHE A 145 -22.74 17.52 -14.82
N LYS A 146 -22.50 16.93 -16.01
CA LYS A 146 -23.05 17.47 -17.28
C LYS A 146 -24.56 17.30 -17.41
N THR A 147 -25.22 16.58 -16.48
CA THR A 147 -26.69 16.30 -16.56
C THR A 147 -27.50 17.14 -15.58
N SER A 148 -26.92 18.02 -14.79
CA SER A 148 -27.63 18.88 -13.84
C SER A 148 -27.17 20.33 -13.89
N ALA A 149 -27.29 20.94 -15.08
CA ALA A 149 -27.45 22.38 -15.14
C ALA A 149 -28.94 22.69 -14.87
N PRO A 150 -29.30 23.44 -13.80
CA PRO A 150 -30.67 23.91 -13.65
C PRO A 150 -30.94 24.93 -14.74
N ARG A 151 -32.09 24.80 -15.38
CA ARG A 151 -32.70 25.85 -16.21
C ARG A 151 -33.13 27.01 -15.32
#